data_e004a44d355db4ee93a0cad174c20ae6
#
_entry.id   e004a44d355db4ee93a0cad174c20ae6
#
_cell.length_a   1.000
_cell.length_b   1.000
_cell.length_c   1.000
_cell.angle_alpha   90.00
_cell.angle_beta   90.00
_cell.angle_gamma   90.00
#
_symmetry.space_group_name_H-M   'P 1'
#
loop_
_entity.id
_entity.type
_entity.pdbx_description
1 polymer ?
#
loop_
_entity_poly.entity_id
_entity_poly.type
_entity_poly.pdbx_seq_one_letter_code
_entity_poly.pdbx_strand_id
1 'polypeptide(L)'
;MSDNTLAPCTPAGAAAAAPPRSHHGWALVVLLVGAILPPLDYFIVNLALPAIRDGIGARPAELQLVVSAYACANAVVQITGGRLGDLYGRKRMFMVGMAGFVVASALCGLAGSGAVLVGGRVLQGLFAAILAPQVLATIRSVFSPQEQVRVMGFYGFVFGLAAVIGQLGGGALISLHPFGLGWRAIFLVNVPIGILALLGSWRFIPESRPPRGQRIDVPGTVLLSLFLLMLVYPLTHGREAGWPLWMVACIVGALPMLGALLAVEARRLAGGRDALLDVRLLRNPVVALGLTLAFLFYMLSAFFLSYGIYLQGCLNWSPLASGLAILPLGIGFLASPLLMPRLVARFGGYRVLTLGFALLTAGVATAAALAGEHAPGAGFYAGIAAIGVGQGLVLPSVVRIVLAEVDAARAGVASGMVTAMLQIGAAVGAATLGGLFFARLGAQPGALDYVQGFRTAMWALTVVLLVCVALSAALGPMHRRAHAGA
;
A
#
# COMPACT_ATOMS: atom_id res chain seq x y z
N MET A 1 -40.62 12.34 -58.69
CA MET A 1 -40.32 10.95 -58.35
C MET A 1 -38.79 10.79 -58.38
N SER A 2 -38.12 10.96 -57.23
CA SER A 2 -36.71 10.75 -57.12
C SER A 2 -36.50 9.97 -55.81
N ASP A 3 -36.23 8.68 -56.03
CA ASP A 3 -35.92 7.67 -54.99
C ASP A 3 -34.59 8.00 -54.33
N ASN A 4 -34.62 8.36 -53.04
CA ASN A 4 -33.45 8.60 -52.23
C ASN A 4 -33.23 7.35 -51.31
N THR A 5 -32.61 6.31 -51.85
CA THR A 5 -32.20 5.13 -51.11
C THR A 5 -31.01 5.49 -50.23
N LEU A 6 -31.27 5.74 -48.93
CA LEU A 6 -30.23 5.81 -47.89
C LEU A 6 -29.57 4.43 -47.71
N ALA A 7 -28.31 4.37 -48.03
CA ALA A 7 -27.48 3.19 -47.73
C ALA A 7 -27.34 3.00 -46.17
N PRO A 8 -27.44 1.77 -45.66
CA PRO A 8 -27.27 1.54 -44.21
C PRO A 8 -25.83 1.80 -43.80
N CYS A 9 -25.63 2.73 -42.85
CA CYS A 9 -24.37 2.87 -42.14
C CYS A 9 -24.02 1.57 -41.40
N THR A 10 -23.02 0.87 -41.87
CA THR A 10 -22.37 -0.22 -41.14
C THR A 10 -21.67 0.36 -39.91
N PRO A 11 -21.93 -0.10 -38.68
CA PRO A 11 -21.15 0.30 -37.51
C PRO A 11 -19.78 -0.37 -37.58
N ALA A 12 -18.77 0.39 -38.01
CA ALA A 12 -17.36 0.00 -37.88
C ALA A 12 -16.95 0.12 -36.41
N GLY A 13 -16.86 -0.99 -35.73
CA GLY A 13 -16.39 -1.12 -34.36
C GLY A 13 -16.52 -2.56 -33.92
N ALA A 14 -15.61 -3.43 -34.38
CA ALA A 14 -15.51 -4.78 -33.83
C ALA A 14 -15.23 -4.68 -32.34
N ALA A 15 -16.29 -4.70 -31.53
CA ALA A 15 -16.19 -4.98 -30.11
C ALA A 15 -15.49 -6.34 -29.96
N ALA A 16 -14.32 -6.37 -29.36
CA ALA A 16 -13.63 -7.60 -29.03
C ALA A 16 -14.63 -8.53 -28.34
N ALA A 17 -14.86 -9.70 -28.95
CA ALA A 17 -15.81 -10.68 -28.47
C ALA A 17 -15.50 -10.98 -26.99
N ALA A 18 -16.48 -10.82 -26.13
CA ALA A 18 -16.35 -11.18 -24.72
C ALA A 18 -15.94 -12.66 -24.65
N PRO A 19 -14.95 -13.01 -23.83
CA PRO A 19 -14.49 -14.39 -23.72
C PRO A 19 -15.64 -15.29 -23.24
N PRO A 20 -15.65 -16.56 -23.64
CA PRO A 20 -16.68 -17.49 -23.21
C PRO A 20 -16.77 -17.53 -21.69
N ARG A 21 -17.99 -17.58 -21.14
CA ARG A 21 -18.27 -17.53 -19.69
C ARG A 21 -17.47 -18.53 -18.84
N SER A 22 -17.03 -19.65 -19.42
CA SER A 22 -16.18 -20.66 -18.77
C SER A 22 -14.78 -20.14 -18.37
N HIS A 23 -14.27 -19.09 -19.01
CA HIS A 23 -12.96 -18.54 -18.71
C HIS A 23 -12.98 -17.40 -17.67
N HIS A 24 -14.17 -16.85 -17.35
CA HIS A 24 -14.30 -15.74 -16.38
C HIS A 24 -13.82 -16.13 -14.98
N GLY A 25 -14.10 -17.37 -14.53
CA GLY A 25 -13.65 -17.87 -13.22
C GLY A 25 -12.12 -17.95 -13.11
N TRP A 26 -11.46 -18.50 -14.13
CA TRP A 26 -9.99 -18.59 -14.13
C TRP A 26 -9.32 -17.22 -14.30
N ALA A 27 -9.90 -16.32 -15.11
CA ALA A 27 -9.42 -14.94 -15.21
C ALA A 27 -9.49 -14.24 -13.86
N LEU A 28 -10.59 -14.45 -13.10
CA LEU A 28 -10.72 -13.89 -11.75
C LEU A 28 -9.65 -14.45 -10.80
N VAL A 29 -9.42 -15.76 -10.78
CA VAL A 29 -8.38 -16.37 -9.94
C VAL A 29 -7.00 -15.75 -10.23
N VAL A 30 -6.63 -15.65 -11.52
CA VAL A 30 -5.35 -15.07 -11.93
C VAL A 30 -5.23 -13.59 -11.50
N LEU A 31 -6.30 -12.81 -11.67
CA LEU A 31 -6.34 -11.41 -11.25
C LEU A 31 -6.23 -11.27 -9.73
N LEU A 32 -6.90 -12.15 -8.96
CA LEU A 32 -6.81 -12.16 -7.51
C LEU A 32 -5.42 -12.57 -7.01
N VAL A 33 -4.73 -13.51 -7.70
CA VAL A 33 -3.32 -13.81 -7.42
C VAL A 33 -2.43 -12.60 -7.69
N GLY A 34 -2.66 -11.87 -8.77
CA GLY A 34 -1.96 -10.60 -9.03
C GLY A 34 -2.25 -9.51 -8.01
N ALA A 35 -3.45 -9.52 -7.40
CA ALA A 35 -3.84 -8.59 -6.36
C ALA A 35 -3.22 -8.92 -5.00
N ILE A 36 -3.07 -10.21 -4.66
CA ILE A 36 -2.58 -10.63 -3.34
C ILE A 36 -1.05 -10.56 -3.23
N LEU A 37 -0.30 -10.83 -4.30
CA LEU A 37 1.17 -10.93 -4.23
C LEU A 37 1.86 -9.66 -3.71
N PRO A 38 1.58 -8.43 -4.20
CA PRO A 38 2.25 -7.23 -3.71
C PRO A 38 1.99 -6.93 -2.22
N PRO A 39 0.74 -6.97 -1.70
CA PRO A 39 0.50 -6.75 -0.28
C PRO A 39 1.02 -7.91 0.59
N LEU A 40 0.93 -9.16 0.12
CA LEU A 40 1.49 -10.31 0.82
C LEU A 40 3.00 -10.16 1.01
N ASP A 41 3.73 -9.82 -0.05
CA ASP A 41 5.17 -9.57 -0.03
C ASP A 41 5.54 -8.40 0.90
N TYR A 42 4.70 -7.35 0.94
CA TYR A 42 4.89 -6.24 1.87
C TYR A 42 4.77 -6.68 3.34
N PHE A 43 3.79 -7.51 3.68
CA PHE A 43 3.58 -7.94 5.05
C PHE A 43 4.56 -9.03 5.50
N ILE A 44 4.90 -9.97 4.62
CA ILE A 44 5.74 -11.12 4.94
C ILE A 44 7.17 -10.70 5.34
N VAL A 45 7.70 -9.64 4.70
CA VAL A 45 9.06 -9.17 4.93
C VAL A 45 9.29 -8.59 6.33
N ASN A 46 8.23 -8.02 6.94
CA ASN A 46 8.38 -7.39 8.26
C ASN A 46 8.79 -8.39 9.36
N LEU A 47 8.32 -9.64 9.28
CA LEU A 47 8.73 -10.70 10.21
C LEU A 47 10.12 -11.25 9.93
N ALA A 48 10.62 -11.08 8.70
CA ALA A 48 11.93 -11.59 8.30
C ALA A 48 13.08 -10.64 8.66
N LEU A 49 12.81 -9.40 9.05
CA LEU A 49 13.84 -8.39 9.28
C LEU A 49 14.93 -8.83 10.26
N PRO A 50 14.62 -9.48 11.42
CA PRO A 50 15.66 -10.01 12.29
C PRO A 50 16.51 -11.10 11.60
N ALA A 51 15.87 -12.06 10.91
CA ALA A 51 16.57 -13.12 10.20
C ALA A 51 17.41 -12.60 9.01
N ILE A 52 16.98 -11.53 8.35
CA ILE A 52 17.75 -10.81 7.32
C ILE A 52 18.99 -10.16 7.94
N ARG A 53 18.80 -9.45 9.07
CA ARG A 53 19.94 -8.85 9.80
C ARG A 53 21.01 -9.88 10.12
N ASP A 54 20.59 -11.00 10.71
CA ASP A 54 21.52 -12.04 11.17
C ASP A 54 22.13 -12.85 10.00
N GLY A 55 21.38 -12.98 8.88
CA GLY A 55 21.81 -13.76 7.72
C GLY A 55 22.77 -13.06 6.77
N ILE A 56 22.70 -11.74 6.63
CA ILE A 56 23.55 -10.93 5.72
C ILE A 56 24.21 -9.73 6.40
N GLY A 57 24.11 -9.61 7.71
CA GLY A 57 24.69 -8.50 8.48
C GLY A 57 24.11 -7.14 8.11
N ALA A 58 22.81 -7.08 7.74
CA ALA A 58 22.17 -5.85 7.32
C ALA A 58 22.09 -4.82 8.46
N ARG A 59 22.47 -3.57 8.15
CA ARG A 59 22.45 -2.45 9.10
C ARG A 59 21.02 -1.98 9.37
N PRO A 60 20.74 -1.30 10.49
CA PRO A 60 19.41 -0.77 10.81
C PRO A 60 18.79 0.09 9.71
N ALA A 61 19.59 0.97 9.06
CA ALA A 61 19.11 1.76 7.93
C ALA A 61 18.73 0.90 6.71
N GLU A 62 19.49 -0.16 6.43
CA GLU A 62 19.15 -1.09 5.33
C GLU A 62 17.86 -1.84 5.63
N LEU A 63 17.62 -2.28 6.88
CA LEU A 63 16.35 -2.90 7.29
C LEU A 63 15.16 -1.96 7.12
N GLN A 64 15.31 -0.68 7.46
CA GLN A 64 14.28 0.33 7.19
C GLN A 64 14.03 0.49 5.69
N LEU A 65 15.11 0.53 4.88
CA LEU A 65 15.00 0.65 3.42
C LEU A 65 14.39 -0.58 2.77
N VAL A 66 14.58 -1.78 3.30
CA VAL A 66 13.90 -2.99 2.79
C VAL A 66 12.38 -2.80 2.75
N VAL A 67 11.81 -2.05 3.69
CA VAL A 67 10.37 -1.73 3.73
C VAL A 67 10.07 -0.42 2.99
N SER A 68 10.78 0.67 3.34
CA SER A 68 10.45 2.01 2.83
C SER A 68 10.78 2.18 1.34
N ALA A 69 11.87 1.56 0.84
CA ALA A 69 12.23 1.67 -0.57
C ALA A 69 11.22 1.00 -1.50
N TYR A 70 10.66 -0.14 -1.09
CA TYR A 70 9.54 -0.77 -1.80
C TYR A 70 8.33 0.17 -1.87
N ALA A 71 7.92 0.73 -0.74
CA ALA A 71 6.77 1.63 -0.67
C ALA A 71 7.00 2.92 -1.49
N CYS A 72 8.21 3.52 -1.43
CA CYS A 72 8.57 4.68 -2.24
C CYS A 72 8.51 4.38 -3.75
N ALA A 73 9.16 3.29 -4.18
CA ALA A 73 9.18 2.90 -5.58
C ALA A 73 7.77 2.62 -6.11
N ASN A 74 6.94 1.98 -5.28
CA ASN A 74 5.53 1.76 -5.58
C ASN A 74 4.77 3.08 -5.71
N ALA A 75 4.92 4.02 -4.77
CA ALA A 75 4.24 5.33 -4.78
C ALA A 75 4.54 6.12 -6.06
N VAL A 76 5.82 6.17 -6.45
CA VAL A 76 6.29 6.91 -7.64
C VAL A 76 5.62 6.41 -8.91
N VAL A 77 5.52 5.10 -9.11
CA VAL A 77 5.08 4.50 -10.38
C VAL A 77 3.60 4.12 -10.37
N GLN A 78 2.93 4.11 -9.22
CA GLN A 78 1.54 3.63 -9.08
C GLN A 78 0.57 4.29 -10.08
N ILE A 79 0.61 5.61 -10.21
CA ILE A 79 -0.28 6.36 -11.12
C ILE A 79 0.14 6.14 -12.57
N THR A 80 1.45 6.23 -12.83
CA THR A 80 2.03 5.98 -14.16
C THR A 80 1.78 4.54 -14.62
N GLY A 81 1.86 3.58 -13.70
CA GLY A 81 1.57 2.17 -13.96
C GLY A 81 0.16 1.96 -14.53
N GLY A 82 -0.85 2.66 -13.97
CA GLY A 82 -2.21 2.63 -14.53
C GLY A 82 -2.27 3.11 -15.98
N ARG A 83 -1.59 4.23 -16.29
CA ARG A 83 -1.54 4.80 -17.64
C ARG A 83 -0.79 3.92 -18.65
N LEU A 84 0.26 3.20 -18.20
CA LEU A 84 0.95 2.23 -19.04
C LEU A 84 -0.02 1.15 -19.55
N GLY A 85 -0.95 0.69 -18.71
CA GLY A 85 -1.98 -0.26 -19.13
C GLY A 85 -2.94 0.28 -20.18
N ASP A 86 -3.31 1.55 -20.05
CA ASP A 86 -4.19 2.20 -21.03
C ASP A 86 -3.48 2.44 -22.38
N LEU A 87 -2.17 2.70 -22.38
CA LEU A 87 -1.38 2.91 -23.59
C LEU A 87 -0.99 1.58 -24.29
N TYR A 88 -0.44 0.64 -23.52
CA TYR A 88 0.19 -0.56 -24.09
C TYR A 88 -0.69 -1.82 -23.99
N GLY A 89 -1.83 -1.73 -23.30
CA GLY A 89 -2.73 -2.86 -23.06
C GLY A 89 -2.64 -3.42 -21.65
N ARG A 90 -3.78 -3.65 -21.02
CA ARG A 90 -3.88 -4.04 -19.62
C ARG A 90 -3.31 -5.41 -19.34
N LYS A 91 -3.61 -6.41 -20.20
CA LYS A 91 -3.02 -7.75 -20.11
C LYS A 91 -1.50 -7.70 -20.22
N ARG A 92 -0.98 -6.97 -21.23
CA ARG A 92 0.48 -6.86 -21.44
C ARG A 92 1.16 -6.25 -20.22
N MET A 93 0.62 -5.16 -19.67
CA MET A 93 1.20 -4.50 -18.51
C MET A 93 1.03 -5.33 -17.22
N PHE A 94 -0.05 -6.09 -17.07
CA PHE A 94 -0.17 -7.10 -16.03
C PHE A 94 0.96 -8.12 -16.10
N MET A 95 1.21 -8.68 -17.29
CA MET A 95 2.28 -9.67 -17.51
C MET A 95 3.67 -9.07 -17.27
N VAL A 96 3.94 -7.86 -17.76
CA VAL A 96 5.21 -7.15 -17.52
C VAL A 96 5.42 -6.88 -16.02
N GLY A 97 4.40 -6.37 -15.33
CA GLY A 97 4.44 -6.14 -13.89
C GLY A 97 4.68 -7.43 -13.12
N MET A 98 3.97 -8.52 -13.46
CA MET A 98 4.12 -9.82 -12.82
C MET A 98 5.51 -10.43 -13.09
N ALA A 99 5.98 -10.42 -14.34
CA ALA A 99 7.29 -10.95 -14.70
C ALA A 99 8.42 -10.19 -14.00
N GLY A 100 8.36 -8.86 -13.99
CA GLY A 100 9.33 -8.02 -13.30
C GLY A 100 9.29 -8.24 -11.78
N PHE A 101 8.10 -8.39 -11.18
CA PHE A 101 7.94 -8.70 -9.77
C PHE A 101 8.56 -10.05 -9.40
N VAL A 102 8.36 -11.09 -10.25
CA VAL A 102 8.97 -12.42 -10.09
C VAL A 102 10.50 -12.34 -10.14
N VAL A 103 11.04 -11.66 -11.15
CA VAL A 103 12.50 -11.48 -11.29
C VAL A 103 13.07 -10.73 -10.08
N ALA A 104 12.43 -9.63 -9.67
CA ALA A 104 12.84 -8.86 -8.50
C ALA A 104 12.76 -9.68 -7.20
N SER A 105 11.72 -10.54 -7.06
CA SER A 105 11.60 -11.48 -5.93
C SER A 105 12.74 -12.49 -5.91
N ALA A 106 13.11 -13.05 -7.08
CA ALA A 106 14.26 -13.94 -7.19
C ALA A 106 15.56 -13.22 -6.80
N LEU A 107 15.77 -11.97 -7.26
CA LEU A 107 16.93 -11.15 -6.87
C LEU A 107 16.97 -10.90 -5.35
N CYS A 108 15.84 -10.59 -4.72
CA CYS A 108 15.74 -10.44 -3.26
C CYS A 108 16.12 -11.76 -2.54
N GLY A 109 15.57 -12.89 -3.00
CA GLY A 109 15.86 -14.19 -2.40
C GLY A 109 17.32 -14.66 -2.57
N LEU A 110 18.03 -14.17 -3.58
CA LEU A 110 19.43 -14.45 -3.86
C LEU A 110 20.39 -13.38 -3.31
N ALA A 111 19.88 -12.35 -2.63
CA ALA A 111 20.69 -11.25 -2.12
C ALA A 111 21.75 -11.72 -1.13
N GLY A 112 23.01 -11.32 -1.35
CA GLY A 112 24.15 -11.57 -0.49
C GLY A 112 24.53 -10.37 0.40
N SER A 113 23.86 -9.21 0.23
CA SER A 113 24.09 -8.01 1.05
C SER A 113 22.81 -7.17 1.18
N GLY A 114 22.77 -6.28 2.19
CA GLY A 114 21.67 -5.36 2.42
C GLY A 114 21.42 -4.45 1.22
N ALA A 115 22.49 -3.94 0.60
CA ALA A 115 22.38 -3.06 -0.58
C ALA A 115 21.73 -3.76 -1.78
N VAL A 116 22.09 -5.02 -2.08
CA VAL A 116 21.48 -5.81 -3.15
C VAL A 116 20.00 -6.07 -2.85
N LEU A 117 19.69 -6.41 -1.59
CA LEU A 117 18.31 -6.63 -1.15
C LEU A 117 17.47 -5.35 -1.33
N VAL A 118 17.97 -4.20 -0.90
CA VAL A 118 17.28 -2.91 -1.07
C VAL A 118 17.07 -2.59 -2.56
N GLY A 119 18.07 -2.83 -3.41
CA GLY A 119 17.93 -2.69 -4.86
C GLY A 119 16.82 -3.59 -5.43
N GLY A 120 16.77 -4.85 -4.99
CA GLY A 120 15.69 -5.78 -5.33
C GLY A 120 14.32 -5.30 -4.87
N ARG A 121 14.23 -4.71 -3.66
CA ARG A 121 13.00 -4.12 -3.12
C ARG A 121 12.50 -2.91 -3.92
N VAL A 122 13.43 -2.05 -4.40
CA VAL A 122 13.08 -0.97 -5.34
C VAL A 122 12.44 -1.55 -6.61
N LEU A 123 13.08 -2.54 -7.21
CA LEU A 123 12.55 -3.19 -8.43
C LEU A 123 11.18 -3.85 -8.17
N GLN A 124 11.01 -4.56 -7.05
CA GLN A 124 9.71 -5.14 -6.68
C GLN A 124 8.63 -4.07 -6.55
N GLY A 125 8.94 -2.93 -5.90
CA GLY A 125 8.01 -1.81 -5.74
C GLY A 125 7.59 -1.21 -7.09
N LEU A 126 8.55 -1.01 -8.02
CA LEU A 126 8.28 -0.51 -9.37
C LEU A 126 7.33 -1.45 -10.14
N PHE A 127 7.60 -2.75 -10.14
CA PHE A 127 6.78 -3.71 -10.88
C PHE A 127 5.43 -3.99 -10.20
N ALA A 128 5.35 -3.95 -8.86
CA ALA A 128 4.09 -3.99 -8.13
C ALA A 128 3.18 -2.79 -8.50
N ALA A 129 3.76 -1.61 -8.66
CA ALA A 129 3.06 -0.39 -9.07
C ALA A 129 2.53 -0.46 -10.52
N ILE A 130 3.18 -1.21 -11.40
CA ILE A 130 2.67 -1.50 -12.75
C ILE A 130 1.54 -2.54 -12.68
N LEU A 131 1.71 -3.58 -11.85
CA LEU A 131 0.81 -4.73 -11.76
C LEU A 131 -0.56 -4.37 -11.14
N ALA A 132 -0.57 -3.70 -9.98
CA ALA A 132 -1.77 -3.51 -9.17
C ALA A 132 -2.91 -2.75 -9.88
N PRO A 133 -2.67 -1.63 -10.60
CA PRO A 133 -3.73 -0.94 -11.33
C PRO A 133 -4.36 -1.78 -12.44
N GLN A 134 -3.59 -2.70 -13.05
CA GLN A 134 -4.09 -3.54 -14.13
C GLN A 134 -5.15 -4.54 -13.66
N VAL A 135 -5.06 -4.98 -12.42
CA VAL A 135 -6.06 -5.88 -11.82
C VAL A 135 -7.43 -5.21 -11.82
N LEU A 136 -7.53 -4.02 -11.22
CA LEU A 136 -8.79 -3.27 -11.14
C LEU A 136 -9.31 -2.85 -12.51
N ALA A 137 -8.41 -2.39 -13.39
CA ALA A 137 -8.76 -1.99 -14.75
C ALA A 137 -9.30 -3.17 -15.58
N THR A 138 -8.69 -4.35 -15.43
CA THR A 138 -9.12 -5.56 -16.12
C THR A 138 -10.45 -6.08 -15.55
N ILE A 139 -10.65 -6.06 -14.23
CA ILE A 139 -11.94 -6.41 -13.62
C ILE A 139 -13.06 -5.55 -14.23
N ARG A 140 -12.85 -4.22 -14.32
CA ARG A 140 -13.86 -3.32 -14.90
C ARG A 140 -14.15 -3.54 -16.38
N SER A 141 -13.19 -4.09 -17.13
CA SER A 141 -13.36 -4.32 -18.57
C SER A 141 -13.90 -5.70 -18.93
N VAL A 142 -13.68 -6.70 -18.07
CA VAL A 142 -14.03 -8.11 -18.35
C VAL A 142 -15.36 -8.50 -17.72
N PHE A 143 -15.69 -7.96 -16.55
CA PHE A 143 -16.87 -8.34 -15.80
C PHE A 143 -18.02 -7.33 -15.97
N SER A 144 -19.25 -7.83 -16.06
CA SER A 144 -20.46 -6.98 -16.10
C SER A 144 -20.62 -6.17 -14.83
N PRO A 145 -21.36 -5.03 -14.82
CA PRO A 145 -21.57 -4.22 -13.64
C PRO A 145 -22.12 -4.99 -12.42
N GLN A 146 -22.97 -5.99 -12.65
CA GLN A 146 -23.52 -6.86 -11.61
C GLN A 146 -22.47 -7.81 -11.03
N GLU A 147 -21.61 -8.37 -11.89
CA GLU A 147 -20.50 -9.24 -11.45
C GLU A 147 -19.42 -8.44 -10.72
N GLN A 148 -19.15 -7.20 -11.15
CA GLN A 148 -18.15 -6.34 -10.52
C GLN A 148 -18.38 -6.13 -9.03
N VAL A 149 -19.60 -6.01 -8.57
CA VAL A 149 -19.94 -5.86 -7.14
C VAL A 149 -19.40 -7.07 -6.35
N ARG A 150 -19.64 -8.28 -6.86
CA ARG A 150 -19.17 -9.53 -6.21
C ARG A 150 -17.65 -9.66 -6.29
N VAL A 151 -17.07 -9.38 -7.46
CA VAL A 151 -15.61 -9.48 -7.69
C VAL A 151 -14.85 -8.48 -6.84
N MET A 152 -15.37 -7.25 -6.64
CA MET A 152 -14.79 -6.26 -5.74
C MET A 152 -14.84 -6.69 -4.27
N GLY A 153 -15.88 -7.43 -3.87
CA GLY A 153 -15.91 -8.08 -2.55
C GLY A 153 -14.76 -9.08 -2.37
N PHE A 154 -14.50 -9.94 -3.36
CA PHE A 154 -13.34 -10.84 -3.33
C PHE A 154 -12.01 -10.10 -3.36
N TYR A 155 -11.89 -9.03 -4.15
CA TYR A 155 -10.69 -8.20 -4.18
C TYR A 155 -10.36 -7.60 -2.80
N GLY A 156 -11.35 -7.04 -2.11
CA GLY A 156 -11.18 -6.51 -0.75
C GLY A 156 -10.83 -7.61 0.28
N PHE A 157 -11.48 -8.78 0.18
CA PHE A 157 -11.19 -9.94 1.04
C PHE A 157 -9.74 -10.42 0.86
N VAL A 158 -9.26 -10.50 -0.38
CA VAL A 158 -7.89 -10.92 -0.72
C VAL A 158 -6.83 -9.99 -0.12
N PHE A 159 -7.11 -8.69 -0.04
CA PHE A 159 -6.20 -7.74 0.62
C PHE A 159 -6.05 -8.01 2.12
N GLY A 160 -7.18 -8.29 2.80
CA GLY A 160 -7.15 -8.68 4.21
C GLY A 160 -6.47 -10.03 4.43
N LEU A 161 -6.74 -10.97 3.53
CA LEU A 161 -6.12 -12.29 3.55
C LEU A 161 -4.60 -12.22 3.34
N ALA A 162 -4.12 -11.31 2.48
CA ALA A 162 -2.70 -11.07 2.26
C ALA A 162 -1.96 -10.67 3.53
N ALA A 163 -2.57 -9.82 4.38
CA ALA A 163 -1.97 -9.43 5.64
C ALA A 163 -1.84 -10.61 6.60
N VAL A 164 -2.87 -11.46 6.70
CA VAL A 164 -2.86 -12.65 7.57
C VAL A 164 -1.88 -13.68 7.04
N ILE A 165 -2.00 -14.07 5.76
CA ILE A 165 -1.12 -15.08 5.15
C ILE A 165 0.33 -14.58 5.12
N GLY A 166 0.56 -13.28 4.85
CA GLY A 166 1.90 -12.70 4.83
C GLY A 166 2.59 -12.86 6.18
N GLN A 167 1.92 -12.54 7.26
CA GLN A 167 2.47 -12.65 8.60
C GLN A 167 2.63 -14.12 9.04
N LEU A 168 1.60 -14.94 8.90
CA LEU A 168 1.66 -16.36 9.28
C LEU A 168 2.57 -17.17 8.38
N GLY A 169 2.39 -17.04 7.08
CA GLY A 169 3.19 -17.76 6.09
C GLY A 169 4.65 -17.35 6.14
N GLY A 170 4.94 -16.07 6.38
CA GLY A 170 6.29 -15.58 6.60
C GLY A 170 6.96 -16.22 7.82
N GLY A 171 6.26 -16.20 8.95
CA GLY A 171 6.71 -16.85 10.16
C GLY A 171 6.96 -18.36 9.97
N ALA A 172 6.04 -19.05 9.29
CA ALA A 172 6.17 -20.48 8.98
C ALA A 172 7.35 -20.75 8.04
N LEU A 173 7.48 -20.03 6.94
CA LEU A 173 8.57 -20.22 5.97
C LEU A 173 9.94 -19.98 6.58
N ILE A 174 10.07 -18.98 7.46
CA ILE A 174 11.32 -18.71 8.16
C ILE A 174 11.64 -19.81 9.18
N SER A 175 10.64 -20.26 9.96
CA SER A 175 10.83 -21.26 11.00
C SER A 175 11.05 -22.68 10.46
N LEU A 176 10.37 -23.05 9.37
CA LEU A 176 10.48 -24.37 8.75
C LEU A 176 11.76 -24.55 7.92
N HIS A 177 12.44 -23.45 7.57
CA HIS A 177 13.67 -23.45 6.74
C HIS A 177 13.58 -24.38 5.50
N PRO A 178 12.53 -24.29 4.67
CA PRO A 178 12.37 -25.18 3.53
C PRO A 178 13.63 -25.12 2.66
N PHE A 179 14.20 -26.27 2.34
CA PHE A 179 15.42 -26.40 1.53
C PHE A 179 16.65 -25.66 2.10
N GLY A 180 16.68 -25.30 3.40
CA GLY A 180 17.75 -24.53 4.01
C GLY A 180 17.76 -23.03 3.64
N LEU A 181 16.71 -22.52 3.00
CA LEU A 181 16.64 -21.15 2.46
C LEU A 181 16.46 -20.08 3.55
N GLY A 182 15.98 -20.44 4.74
CA GLY A 182 15.72 -19.47 5.81
C GLY A 182 14.81 -18.30 5.35
N TRP A 183 15.21 -17.07 5.66
CA TRP A 183 14.47 -15.87 5.28
C TRP A 183 14.32 -15.69 3.75
N ARG A 184 15.18 -16.26 2.94
CA ARG A 184 15.14 -16.18 1.48
C ARG A 184 13.86 -16.80 0.90
N ALA A 185 13.30 -17.79 1.61
CA ALA A 185 12.08 -18.47 1.20
C ALA A 185 10.89 -17.53 1.05
N ILE A 186 10.82 -16.43 1.84
CA ILE A 186 9.71 -15.46 1.76
C ILE A 186 9.65 -14.73 0.42
N PHE A 187 10.80 -14.52 -0.23
CA PHE A 187 10.87 -13.94 -1.57
C PHE A 187 10.71 -14.99 -2.65
N LEU A 188 11.37 -16.12 -2.49
CA LEU A 188 11.38 -17.19 -3.49
C LEU A 188 10.00 -17.86 -3.65
N VAL A 189 9.13 -17.83 -2.64
CA VAL A 189 7.75 -18.33 -2.74
C VAL A 189 6.92 -17.57 -3.78
N ASN A 190 7.24 -16.29 -4.02
CA ASN A 190 6.58 -15.49 -5.05
C ASN A 190 6.89 -15.99 -6.47
N VAL A 191 8.02 -16.66 -6.67
CA VAL A 191 8.47 -17.10 -8.00
C VAL A 191 7.54 -18.15 -8.60
N PRO A 192 7.28 -19.31 -7.99
CA PRO A 192 6.37 -20.29 -8.55
C PRO A 192 4.94 -19.76 -8.67
N ILE A 193 4.46 -18.98 -7.68
CA ILE A 193 3.11 -18.40 -7.72
C ILE A 193 2.99 -17.41 -8.88
N GLY A 194 3.99 -16.53 -9.05
CA GLY A 194 3.99 -15.57 -10.15
C GLY A 194 4.14 -16.18 -11.53
N ILE A 195 4.92 -17.27 -11.69
CA ILE A 195 5.02 -18.03 -12.93
C ILE A 195 3.66 -18.64 -13.28
N LEU A 196 2.96 -19.26 -12.33
CA LEU A 196 1.62 -19.78 -12.56
C LEU A 196 0.63 -18.68 -12.93
N ALA A 197 0.72 -17.51 -12.28
CA ALA A 197 -0.10 -16.35 -12.65
C ALA A 197 0.23 -15.81 -14.05
N LEU A 198 1.50 -15.83 -14.49
CA LEU A 198 1.90 -15.46 -15.85
C LEU A 198 1.31 -16.42 -16.90
N LEU A 199 1.43 -17.72 -16.68
CA LEU A 199 0.86 -18.75 -17.56
C LEU A 199 -0.67 -18.62 -17.63
N GLY A 200 -1.31 -18.43 -16.46
CA GLY A 200 -2.76 -18.20 -16.39
C GLY A 200 -3.17 -16.90 -17.08
N SER A 201 -2.41 -15.82 -16.94
CA SER A 201 -2.73 -14.54 -17.57
C SER A 201 -2.62 -14.62 -19.09
N TRP A 202 -1.61 -15.31 -19.60
CA TRP A 202 -1.45 -15.55 -21.04
C TRP A 202 -2.67 -16.27 -21.62
N ARG A 203 -3.22 -17.24 -20.90
CA ARG A 203 -4.32 -18.11 -21.37
C ARG A 203 -5.71 -17.55 -21.14
N PHE A 204 -5.96 -16.88 -19.98
CA PHE A 204 -7.31 -16.58 -19.51
C PHE A 204 -7.66 -15.09 -19.53
N ILE A 205 -6.67 -14.17 -19.47
CA ILE A 205 -6.95 -12.73 -19.48
C ILE A 205 -7.05 -12.25 -20.93
N PRO A 206 -8.16 -11.64 -21.36
CA PRO A 206 -8.25 -11.01 -22.66
C PRO A 206 -7.48 -9.68 -22.67
N GLU A 207 -6.92 -9.32 -23.84
CA GLU A 207 -6.32 -8.00 -23.99
C GLU A 207 -7.43 -6.93 -24.05
N SER A 208 -7.24 -5.83 -23.34
CA SER A 208 -8.15 -4.71 -23.36
C SER A 208 -7.39 -3.39 -23.37
N ARG A 209 -7.86 -2.46 -24.20
CA ARG A 209 -7.31 -1.10 -24.29
C ARG A 209 -8.47 -0.12 -24.37
N PRO A 210 -8.45 0.98 -23.61
CA PRO A 210 -9.44 2.05 -23.81
C PRO A 210 -9.19 2.72 -25.18
N PRO A 211 -10.25 3.31 -25.80
CA PRO A 211 -10.15 3.94 -27.12
C PRO A 211 -9.16 5.11 -27.20
N ARG A 212 -8.93 5.78 -26.07
CA ARG A 212 -7.95 6.89 -25.95
C ARG A 212 -7.12 6.67 -24.69
N GLY A 213 -5.82 6.39 -24.85
CA GLY A 213 -4.86 6.35 -23.76
C GLY A 213 -4.42 7.76 -23.32
N GLN A 214 -4.30 8.00 -22.03
CA GLN A 214 -3.73 9.22 -21.48
C GLN A 214 -2.21 9.22 -21.64
N ARG A 215 -1.60 10.40 -21.86
CA ARG A 215 -0.14 10.52 -21.98
C ARG A 215 0.53 10.40 -20.61
N ILE A 216 1.73 9.81 -20.60
CA ILE A 216 2.54 9.69 -19.38
C ILE A 216 3.08 11.07 -18.99
N ASP A 217 2.97 11.39 -17.72
CA ASP A 217 3.54 12.59 -17.12
C ASP A 217 4.97 12.30 -16.60
N VAL A 218 5.93 12.35 -17.49
CA VAL A 218 7.35 12.12 -17.13
C VAL A 218 7.85 13.18 -16.14
N PRO A 219 7.65 14.50 -16.36
CA PRO A 219 8.09 15.53 -15.40
C PRO A 219 7.51 15.35 -14.00
N GLY A 220 6.19 15.10 -13.88
CA GLY A 220 5.55 14.84 -12.58
C GLY A 220 6.13 13.60 -11.89
N THR A 221 6.35 12.51 -12.64
CA THR A 221 6.95 11.29 -12.10
C THR A 221 8.39 11.53 -11.60
N VAL A 222 9.21 12.28 -12.35
CA VAL A 222 10.59 12.61 -11.95
C VAL A 222 10.59 13.48 -10.68
N LEU A 223 9.78 14.54 -10.64
CA LEU A 223 9.70 15.43 -9.48
C LEU A 223 9.21 14.70 -8.23
N LEU A 224 8.21 13.81 -8.35
CA LEU A 224 7.76 12.97 -7.25
C LEU A 224 8.87 12.03 -6.76
N SER A 225 9.62 11.42 -7.69
CA SER A 225 10.76 10.56 -7.36
C SER A 225 11.82 11.31 -6.57
N LEU A 226 12.21 12.50 -7.04
CA LEU A 226 13.19 13.35 -6.37
C LEU A 226 12.71 13.80 -4.99
N PHE A 227 11.45 14.23 -4.88
CA PHE A 227 10.84 14.58 -3.59
C PHE A 227 10.94 13.43 -2.58
N LEU A 228 10.52 12.22 -2.97
CA LEU A 228 10.56 11.06 -2.09
C LEU A 228 12.00 10.65 -1.74
N LEU A 229 12.91 10.69 -2.69
CA LEU A 229 14.32 10.39 -2.45
C LEU A 229 14.95 11.40 -1.47
N MET A 230 14.72 12.70 -1.67
CA MET A 230 15.20 13.76 -0.79
C MET A 230 14.64 13.69 0.62
N LEU A 231 13.46 13.09 0.79
CA LEU A 231 12.83 12.93 2.10
C LEU A 231 13.23 11.61 2.79
N VAL A 232 13.05 10.49 2.10
CA VAL A 232 13.16 9.16 2.73
C VAL A 232 14.60 8.74 2.96
N TYR A 233 15.51 9.01 2.01
CA TYR A 233 16.91 8.61 2.16
C TYR A 233 17.60 9.25 3.36
N PRO A 234 17.53 10.59 3.58
CA PRO A 234 18.12 11.18 4.77
C PRO A 234 17.45 10.76 6.07
N LEU A 235 16.12 10.56 6.07
CA LEU A 235 15.41 10.12 7.28
C LEU A 235 15.82 8.70 7.71
N THR A 236 16.22 7.83 6.79
CA THR A 236 16.67 6.48 7.10
C THR A 236 18.15 6.41 7.46
N HIS A 237 19.01 7.16 6.77
CA HIS A 237 20.48 7.07 6.93
C HIS A 237 21.07 8.19 7.79
N GLY A 238 20.37 9.30 7.98
CA GLY A 238 20.92 10.49 8.60
C GLY A 238 21.48 10.24 10.00
N ARG A 239 20.83 9.39 10.78
CA ARG A 239 21.28 9.02 12.11
C ARG A 239 22.63 8.28 12.11
N GLU A 240 22.80 7.26 11.24
CA GLU A 240 24.04 6.51 11.14
C GLU A 240 25.19 7.38 10.60
N ALA A 241 24.86 8.33 9.72
CA ALA A 241 25.81 9.27 9.15
C ALA A 241 26.10 10.50 10.04
N GLY A 242 25.47 10.63 11.21
CA GLY A 242 25.65 11.80 12.09
C GLY A 242 25.00 13.08 11.57
N TRP A 243 23.97 13.00 10.73
CA TRP A 243 23.22 14.13 10.16
C TRP A 243 24.09 15.14 9.42
N PRO A 244 24.88 14.74 8.41
CA PRO A 244 25.68 15.69 7.66
C PRO A 244 24.80 16.76 7.01
N LEU A 245 25.32 17.98 6.88
CA LEU A 245 24.56 19.16 6.45
C LEU A 245 23.80 18.96 5.13
N TRP A 246 24.37 18.19 4.19
CA TRP A 246 23.71 17.90 2.92
C TRP A 246 22.42 17.07 3.08
N MET A 247 22.36 16.15 4.05
CA MET A 247 21.13 15.38 4.35
C MET A 247 20.04 16.27 4.96
N VAL A 248 20.42 17.18 5.86
CA VAL A 248 19.50 18.18 6.40
C VAL A 248 18.99 19.10 5.27
N ALA A 249 19.91 19.54 4.39
CA ALA A 249 19.55 20.33 3.22
C ALA A 249 18.59 19.58 2.26
N CYS A 250 18.74 18.26 2.09
CA CYS A 250 17.80 17.45 1.32
C CYS A 250 16.39 17.45 1.94
N ILE A 251 16.27 17.27 3.27
CA ILE A 251 14.97 17.28 3.95
C ILE A 251 14.30 18.66 3.79
N VAL A 252 15.05 19.75 4.02
CA VAL A 252 14.55 21.12 3.83
C VAL A 252 14.18 21.38 2.38
N GLY A 253 15.03 20.93 1.45
CA GLY A 253 14.82 21.03 0.00
C GLY A 253 13.65 20.19 -0.54
N ALA A 254 13.18 19.18 0.22
CA ALA A 254 12.00 18.42 -0.16
C ALA A 254 10.72 19.30 -0.18
N LEU A 255 10.62 20.32 0.69
CA LEU A 255 9.47 21.23 0.70
C LEU A 255 9.35 22.06 -0.59
N PRO A 256 10.39 22.81 -1.05
CA PRO A 256 10.32 23.48 -2.35
C PRO A 256 10.18 22.50 -3.52
N MET A 257 10.72 21.27 -3.43
CA MET A 257 10.54 20.25 -4.45
C MET A 257 9.06 19.83 -4.56
N LEU A 258 8.36 19.65 -3.43
CA LEU A 258 6.91 19.44 -3.42
C LEU A 258 6.16 20.61 -4.03
N GLY A 259 6.56 21.85 -3.69
CA GLY A 259 6.01 23.06 -4.31
C GLY A 259 6.20 23.09 -5.84
N ALA A 260 7.39 22.71 -6.32
CA ALA A 260 7.69 22.61 -7.74
C ALA A 260 6.83 21.52 -8.43
N LEU A 261 6.68 20.35 -7.80
CA LEU A 261 5.79 19.30 -8.29
C LEU A 261 4.36 19.84 -8.46
N LEU A 262 3.79 20.42 -7.40
CA LEU A 262 2.41 20.95 -7.45
C LEU A 262 2.25 22.08 -8.49
N ALA A 263 3.27 22.94 -8.64
CA ALA A 263 3.27 24.02 -9.63
C ALA A 263 3.33 23.47 -11.07
N VAL A 264 4.16 22.46 -11.33
CA VAL A 264 4.27 21.81 -12.65
C VAL A 264 2.94 21.12 -12.99
N GLU A 265 2.36 20.36 -12.05
CA GLU A 265 1.07 19.71 -12.23
C GLU A 265 -0.05 20.73 -12.54
N ALA A 266 -0.10 21.84 -11.78
CA ALA A 266 -1.07 22.90 -12.00
C ALA A 266 -0.92 23.54 -13.39
N ARG A 267 0.31 23.83 -13.84
CA ARG A 267 0.58 24.39 -15.19
C ARG A 267 0.19 23.42 -16.30
N ARG A 268 0.47 22.13 -16.13
CA ARG A 268 0.09 21.10 -17.11
C ARG A 268 -1.42 21.00 -17.25
N LEU A 269 -2.16 21.00 -16.13
CA LEU A 269 -3.63 21.00 -16.12
C LEU A 269 -4.20 22.26 -16.74
N ALA A 270 -3.61 23.44 -16.49
CA ALA A 270 -4.03 24.69 -17.11
C ALA A 270 -3.81 24.68 -18.64
N GLY A 271 -2.74 24.03 -19.12
CA GLY A 271 -2.46 23.82 -20.53
C GLY A 271 -3.22 22.65 -21.19
N GLY A 272 -4.22 22.06 -20.53
CA GLY A 272 -4.98 20.93 -21.06
C GLY A 272 -4.20 19.63 -21.23
N ARG A 273 -3.03 19.52 -20.58
CA ARG A 273 -2.19 18.32 -20.62
C ARG A 273 -2.55 17.38 -19.48
N ASP A 274 -2.32 16.10 -19.71
CA ASP A 274 -2.42 15.09 -18.64
C ASP A 274 -1.41 15.39 -17.54
N ALA A 275 -1.84 15.36 -16.29
CA ALA A 275 -1.04 15.57 -15.09
C ALA A 275 -1.02 14.28 -14.22
N LEU A 276 0.05 14.06 -13.48
CA LEU A 276 0.18 12.92 -12.56
C LEU A 276 -0.84 13.05 -11.41
N LEU A 277 -0.90 14.25 -10.84
CA LEU A 277 -1.81 14.62 -9.76
C LEU A 277 -2.79 15.69 -10.26
N ASP A 278 -4.09 15.44 -10.15
CA ASP A 278 -5.07 16.52 -10.40
C ASP A 278 -5.14 17.44 -9.17
N VAL A 279 -4.29 18.45 -9.16
CA VAL A 279 -4.21 19.43 -8.05
C VAL A 279 -5.52 20.24 -7.89
N ARG A 280 -6.42 20.25 -8.88
CA ARG A 280 -7.73 20.88 -8.75
C ARG A 280 -8.61 20.16 -7.72
N LEU A 281 -8.41 18.84 -7.58
CA LEU A 281 -9.11 18.04 -6.58
C LEU A 281 -8.74 18.46 -5.14
N LEU A 282 -7.52 19.00 -4.94
CA LEU A 282 -7.07 19.51 -3.63
C LEU A 282 -7.79 20.80 -3.21
N ARG A 283 -8.49 21.48 -4.14
CA ARG A 283 -9.33 22.63 -3.81
C ARG A 283 -10.60 22.23 -3.06
N ASN A 284 -11.06 20.98 -3.25
CA ASN A 284 -12.13 20.43 -2.40
C ASN A 284 -11.55 20.05 -1.03
N PRO A 285 -11.96 20.71 0.06
CA PRO A 285 -11.39 20.47 1.38
C PRO A 285 -11.63 19.05 1.89
N VAL A 286 -12.73 18.40 1.47
CA VAL A 286 -13.03 17.01 1.85
C VAL A 286 -12.05 16.05 1.17
N VAL A 287 -11.73 16.27 -0.11
CA VAL A 287 -10.73 15.48 -0.85
C VAL A 287 -9.34 15.69 -0.26
N ALA A 288 -8.92 16.94 -0.05
CA ALA A 288 -7.61 17.27 0.52
C ALA A 288 -7.42 16.62 1.90
N LEU A 289 -8.43 16.72 2.75
CA LEU A 289 -8.41 16.12 4.08
C LEU A 289 -8.44 14.59 4.03
N GLY A 290 -9.21 14.00 3.10
CA GLY A 290 -9.23 12.55 2.86
C GLY A 290 -7.87 12.00 2.43
N LEU A 291 -7.18 12.72 1.53
CA LEU A 291 -5.82 12.37 1.09
C LEU A 291 -4.80 12.51 2.23
N THR A 292 -4.91 13.55 3.04
CA THR A 292 -4.08 13.73 4.25
C THR A 292 -4.30 12.59 5.24
N LEU A 293 -5.56 12.20 5.47
CA LEU A 293 -5.89 11.05 6.32
C LEU A 293 -5.35 9.73 5.75
N ALA A 294 -5.39 9.53 4.43
CA ALA A 294 -4.78 8.36 3.79
C ALA A 294 -3.26 8.29 4.04
N PHE A 295 -2.57 9.42 3.88
CA PHE A 295 -1.14 9.54 4.17
C PHE A 295 -0.81 9.21 5.64
N LEU A 296 -1.46 9.91 6.58
CA LEU A 296 -1.21 9.73 8.02
C LEU A 296 -1.58 8.31 8.50
N PHE A 297 -2.68 7.76 7.98
CA PHE A 297 -3.13 6.40 8.30
C PHE A 297 -2.06 5.36 7.98
N TYR A 298 -1.42 5.46 6.81
CA TYR A 298 -0.46 4.43 6.38
C TYR A 298 0.92 4.58 7.02
N MET A 299 1.18 5.65 7.82
CA MET A 299 2.31 5.70 8.75
C MET A 299 2.27 4.57 9.78
N LEU A 300 1.14 3.85 9.88
CA LEU A 300 0.99 2.57 10.59
C LEU A 300 2.02 1.51 10.13
N SER A 301 2.66 1.68 8.98
CA SER A 301 3.79 0.85 8.53
C SER A 301 4.88 0.70 9.59
N ALA A 302 5.09 1.72 10.43
CA ALA A 302 6.03 1.69 11.54
C ALA A 302 5.67 0.63 12.60
N PHE A 303 4.36 0.37 12.83
CA PHE A 303 3.90 -0.72 13.68
C PHE A 303 4.36 -2.08 13.12
N PHE A 304 4.08 -2.35 11.84
CA PHE A 304 4.45 -3.61 11.22
C PHE A 304 5.97 -3.81 11.18
N LEU A 305 6.74 -2.74 10.93
CA LEU A 305 8.20 -2.75 10.94
C LEU A 305 8.76 -3.13 12.33
N SER A 306 8.26 -2.51 13.38
CA SER A 306 8.81 -2.64 14.73
C SER A 306 8.26 -3.84 15.51
N TYR A 307 7.02 -4.27 15.21
CA TYR A 307 6.32 -5.31 15.95
C TYR A 307 7.07 -6.66 15.93
N GLY A 308 7.44 -7.15 14.74
CA GLY A 308 8.17 -8.40 14.58
C GLY A 308 9.57 -8.36 15.23
N ILE A 309 10.26 -7.23 15.07
CA ILE A 309 11.59 -7.02 15.66
C ILE A 309 11.52 -6.99 17.19
N TYR A 310 10.48 -6.31 17.75
CA TYR A 310 10.25 -6.30 19.20
C TYR A 310 10.00 -7.71 19.76
N LEU A 311 9.09 -8.47 19.18
CA LEU A 311 8.75 -9.81 19.68
C LEU A 311 9.95 -10.80 19.58
N GLN A 312 10.67 -10.74 18.46
CA GLN A 312 11.80 -11.64 18.26
C GLN A 312 13.04 -11.21 19.05
N GLY A 313 13.34 -9.90 19.10
CA GLY A 313 14.52 -9.37 19.77
C GLY A 313 14.39 -9.29 21.30
N CYS A 314 13.20 -8.92 21.81
CA CYS A 314 12.96 -8.79 23.24
C CYS A 314 12.57 -10.12 23.90
N LEU A 315 11.60 -10.82 23.29
CA LEU A 315 11.02 -12.03 23.89
C LEU A 315 11.66 -13.33 23.38
N ASN A 316 12.62 -13.23 22.45
CA ASN A 316 13.27 -14.37 21.79
C ASN A 316 12.25 -15.33 21.13
N TRP A 317 11.13 -14.80 20.66
CA TRP A 317 10.13 -15.60 20.00
C TRP A 317 10.58 -16.03 18.61
N SER A 318 10.16 -17.24 18.22
CA SER A 318 10.35 -17.69 16.85
C SER A 318 9.57 -16.80 15.88
N PRO A 319 9.99 -16.69 14.61
CA PRO A 319 9.22 -15.97 13.58
C PRO A 319 7.76 -16.47 13.46
N LEU A 320 7.53 -17.77 13.63
CA LEU A 320 6.20 -18.36 13.61
C LEU A 320 5.35 -17.90 14.81
N ALA A 321 5.91 -17.90 16.02
CA ALA A 321 5.22 -17.41 17.21
C ALA A 321 4.84 -15.91 17.06
N SER A 322 5.77 -15.10 16.54
CA SER A 322 5.54 -13.69 16.25
C SER A 322 4.45 -13.49 15.18
N GLY A 323 4.40 -14.35 14.16
CA GLY A 323 3.35 -14.38 13.14
C GLY A 323 1.99 -14.79 13.69
N LEU A 324 1.95 -15.74 14.63
CA LEU A 324 0.69 -16.14 15.31
C LEU A 324 0.18 -15.01 16.21
N ALA A 325 1.07 -14.26 16.84
CA ALA A 325 0.70 -13.16 17.74
C ALA A 325 -0.03 -11.99 17.05
N ILE A 326 0.08 -11.87 15.71
CA ILE A 326 -0.63 -10.84 14.94
C ILE A 326 -2.01 -11.31 14.45
N LEU A 327 -2.39 -12.56 14.65
CA LEU A 327 -3.71 -13.10 14.24
C LEU A 327 -4.91 -12.26 14.71
N PRO A 328 -4.95 -11.75 15.95
CA PRO A 328 -6.06 -10.91 16.38
C PRO A 328 -6.26 -9.66 15.50
N LEU A 329 -5.16 -9.06 15.00
CA LEU A 329 -5.22 -7.96 14.03
C LEU A 329 -5.85 -8.44 12.72
N GLY A 330 -5.37 -9.55 12.18
CA GLY A 330 -5.88 -10.11 10.92
C GLY A 330 -7.36 -10.45 10.99
N ILE A 331 -7.81 -11.08 12.07
CA ILE A 331 -9.23 -11.41 12.31
C ILE A 331 -10.06 -10.13 12.40
N GLY A 332 -9.59 -9.12 13.16
CA GLY A 332 -10.26 -7.83 13.27
C GLY A 332 -10.40 -7.11 11.93
N PHE A 333 -9.32 -7.13 11.14
CA PHE A 333 -9.31 -6.52 9.80
C PHE A 333 -10.27 -7.22 8.84
N LEU A 334 -10.34 -8.54 8.83
CA LEU A 334 -11.23 -9.31 7.97
C LEU A 334 -12.70 -9.20 8.39
N ALA A 335 -12.97 -9.10 9.70
CA ALA A 335 -14.33 -8.97 10.22
C ALA A 335 -14.95 -7.58 10.00
N SER A 336 -14.14 -6.53 9.99
CA SER A 336 -14.60 -5.14 9.94
C SER A 336 -15.44 -4.79 8.69
N PRO A 337 -15.06 -5.20 7.45
CA PRO A 337 -15.87 -4.94 6.27
C PRO A 337 -17.28 -5.58 6.32
N LEU A 338 -17.43 -6.69 7.06
CA LEU A 338 -18.73 -7.35 7.23
C LEU A 338 -19.66 -6.54 8.14
N LEU A 339 -19.09 -5.80 9.09
CA LEU A 339 -19.84 -4.93 10.01
C LEU A 339 -20.10 -3.54 9.40
N MET A 340 -19.30 -3.13 8.43
CA MET A 340 -19.31 -1.79 7.86
C MET A 340 -20.67 -1.33 7.32
N PRO A 341 -21.46 -2.14 6.56
CA PRO A 341 -22.76 -1.70 6.07
C PRO A 341 -23.74 -1.35 7.21
N ARG A 342 -23.76 -2.16 8.28
CA ARG A 342 -24.60 -1.93 9.47
C ARG A 342 -24.16 -0.67 10.23
N LEU A 343 -22.86 -0.49 10.41
CA LEU A 343 -22.31 0.69 11.10
C LEU A 343 -22.57 1.96 10.32
N VAL A 344 -22.39 1.95 8.99
CA VAL A 344 -22.66 3.11 8.13
C VAL A 344 -24.14 3.46 8.11
N ALA A 345 -25.03 2.47 8.04
CA ALA A 345 -26.47 2.71 8.09
C ALA A 345 -26.91 3.34 9.43
N ARG A 346 -26.28 2.92 10.55
CA ARG A 346 -26.65 3.41 11.88
C ARG A 346 -26.01 4.75 12.25
N PHE A 347 -24.75 4.95 11.93
CA PHE A 347 -23.94 6.11 12.42
C PHE A 347 -23.57 7.10 11.31
N GLY A 348 -23.68 6.71 10.04
CA GLY A 348 -23.20 7.49 8.89
C GLY A 348 -21.71 7.30 8.62
N GLY A 349 -21.27 7.50 7.38
CA GLY A 349 -19.94 7.15 6.91
C GLY A 349 -18.79 7.92 7.56
N TYR A 350 -18.99 9.21 7.85
CA TYR A 350 -17.96 10.05 8.49
C TYR A 350 -17.71 9.64 9.96
N ARG A 351 -18.78 9.31 10.70
CA ARG A 351 -18.66 8.82 12.07
C ARG A 351 -18.01 7.45 12.14
N VAL A 352 -18.27 6.57 11.16
CA VAL A 352 -17.61 5.25 11.07
C VAL A 352 -16.11 5.40 10.82
N LEU A 353 -15.70 6.36 9.98
CA LEU A 353 -14.30 6.70 9.79
C LEU A 353 -13.63 7.15 11.10
N THR A 354 -14.27 8.07 11.84
CA THR A 354 -13.77 8.56 13.14
C THR A 354 -13.69 7.43 14.17
N LEU A 355 -14.71 6.56 14.23
CA LEU A 355 -14.71 5.36 15.09
C LEU A 355 -13.53 4.43 14.73
N GLY A 356 -13.29 4.21 13.44
CA GLY A 356 -12.16 3.41 12.97
C GLY A 356 -10.81 3.97 13.43
N PHE A 357 -10.61 5.28 13.30
CA PHE A 357 -9.40 5.94 13.81
C PHE A 357 -9.31 5.90 15.34
N ALA A 358 -10.40 6.06 16.06
CA ALA A 358 -10.42 5.97 17.53
C ALA A 358 -10.03 4.57 18.02
N LEU A 359 -10.58 3.51 17.40
CA LEU A 359 -10.22 2.13 17.70
C LEU A 359 -8.74 1.84 17.37
N LEU A 360 -8.27 2.33 16.23
CA LEU A 360 -6.87 2.19 15.81
C LEU A 360 -5.94 2.88 16.81
N THR A 361 -6.27 4.10 17.22
CA THR A 361 -5.52 4.87 18.22
C THR A 361 -5.48 4.17 19.58
N ALA A 362 -6.64 3.72 20.05
CA ALA A 362 -6.74 2.99 21.31
C ALA A 362 -5.94 1.68 21.28
N GLY A 363 -5.99 0.95 20.15
CA GLY A 363 -5.23 -0.27 19.97
C GLY A 363 -3.72 -0.06 20.01
N VAL A 364 -3.22 0.96 19.29
CA VAL A 364 -1.78 1.32 19.27
C VAL A 364 -1.32 1.80 20.64
N ALA A 365 -2.11 2.66 21.31
CA ALA A 365 -1.82 3.14 22.67
C ALA A 365 -1.77 1.98 23.68
N THR A 366 -2.73 1.03 23.59
CA THR A 366 -2.74 -0.17 24.44
C THR A 366 -1.52 -1.04 24.20
N ALA A 367 -1.14 -1.27 22.93
CA ALA A 367 0.07 -2.00 22.60
C ALA A 367 1.34 -1.31 23.14
N ALA A 368 1.42 0.04 23.05
CA ALA A 368 2.51 0.81 23.63
C ALA A 368 2.56 0.70 25.16
N ALA A 369 1.42 0.83 25.84
CA ALA A 369 1.35 0.81 27.30
C ALA A 369 1.68 -0.57 27.90
N LEU A 370 1.25 -1.66 27.23
CA LEU A 370 1.39 -3.02 27.72
C LEU A 370 2.59 -3.78 27.16
N ALA A 371 3.36 -3.17 26.26
CA ALA A 371 4.64 -3.74 25.81
C ALA A 371 5.60 -3.86 27.00
N GLY A 372 6.24 -5.01 27.16
CA GLY A 372 7.16 -5.30 28.26
C GLY A 372 8.16 -6.40 27.90
N GLU A 373 9.01 -6.76 28.85
CA GLU A 373 10.03 -7.82 28.70
C GLU A 373 9.47 -9.23 28.90
N HIS A 374 8.20 -9.35 29.27
CA HIS A 374 7.52 -10.62 29.50
C HIS A 374 6.49 -10.90 28.40
N ALA A 375 6.08 -12.15 28.29
CA ALA A 375 5.05 -12.54 27.31
C ALA A 375 3.77 -11.67 27.45
N PRO A 376 3.27 -11.14 26.33
CA PRO A 376 2.11 -10.23 26.35
C PRO A 376 0.86 -10.92 26.92
N GLY A 377 0.13 -10.21 27.78
CA GLY A 377 -1.16 -10.65 28.31
C GLY A 377 -2.33 -10.36 27.36
N ALA A 378 -3.54 -10.80 27.75
CA ALA A 378 -4.76 -10.66 26.96
C ALA A 378 -5.06 -9.20 26.54
N GLY A 379 -4.73 -8.21 27.37
CA GLY A 379 -4.92 -6.78 27.07
C GLY A 379 -4.09 -6.31 25.86
N PHE A 380 -2.87 -6.80 25.72
CA PHE A 380 -2.03 -6.51 24.55
C PHE A 380 -2.68 -7.03 23.25
N TYR A 381 -3.15 -8.30 23.27
CA TYR A 381 -3.83 -8.91 22.11
C TYR A 381 -5.18 -8.23 21.80
N ALA A 382 -5.89 -7.76 22.81
CA ALA A 382 -7.08 -6.94 22.60
C ALA A 382 -6.73 -5.62 21.89
N GLY A 383 -5.61 -4.98 22.26
CA GLY A 383 -5.07 -3.82 21.53
C GLY A 383 -4.74 -4.15 20.08
N ILE A 384 -4.06 -5.28 19.83
CA ILE A 384 -3.73 -5.76 18.48
C ILE A 384 -5.01 -6.01 17.66
N ALA A 385 -6.05 -6.62 18.25
CA ALA A 385 -7.35 -6.79 17.59
C ALA A 385 -8.02 -5.46 17.26
N ALA A 386 -7.98 -4.47 18.19
CA ALA A 386 -8.51 -3.13 17.96
C ALA A 386 -7.80 -2.41 16.81
N ILE A 387 -6.47 -2.58 16.65
CA ILE A 387 -5.72 -2.09 15.49
C ILE A 387 -6.32 -2.68 14.21
N GLY A 388 -6.56 -3.99 14.16
CA GLY A 388 -7.13 -4.67 13.00
C GLY A 388 -8.52 -4.17 12.65
N VAL A 389 -9.42 -4.10 13.64
CA VAL A 389 -10.78 -3.57 13.44
C VAL A 389 -10.75 -2.14 12.93
N GLY A 390 -9.96 -1.28 13.58
CA GLY A 390 -9.80 0.12 13.19
C GLY A 390 -9.31 0.27 11.76
N GLN A 391 -8.25 -0.47 11.38
CA GLN A 391 -7.67 -0.49 10.03
C GLN A 391 -8.70 -0.93 8.97
N GLY A 392 -9.47 -1.97 9.26
CA GLY A 392 -10.50 -2.49 8.35
C GLY A 392 -11.71 -1.56 8.18
N LEU A 393 -11.98 -0.66 9.13
CA LEU A 393 -12.99 0.40 9.00
C LEU A 393 -12.43 1.63 8.29
N VAL A 394 -11.18 2.03 8.56
CA VAL A 394 -10.57 3.27 8.03
C VAL A 394 -10.32 3.17 6.54
N LEU A 395 -9.63 2.12 6.06
CA LEU A 395 -9.16 2.04 4.67
C LEU A 395 -10.29 2.20 3.65
N PRO A 396 -11.37 1.39 3.68
CA PRO A 396 -12.46 1.56 2.70
C PRO A 396 -13.27 2.84 2.92
N SER A 397 -13.32 3.38 4.15
CA SER A 397 -14.01 4.64 4.42
C SER A 397 -13.31 5.84 3.80
N VAL A 398 -11.97 5.93 3.92
CA VAL A 398 -11.17 7.00 3.31
C VAL A 398 -11.34 6.99 1.79
N VAL A 399 -11.18 5.81 1.15
CA VAL A 399 -11.35 5.66 -0.29
C VAL A 399 -12.73 6.11 -0.74
N ARG A 400 -13.77 5.65 -0.04
CA ARG A 400 -15.17 5.97 -0.38
C ARG A 400 -15.45 7.47 -0.23
N ILE A 401 -14.99 8.11 0.84
CA ILE A 401 -15.23 9.54 1.09
C ILE A 401 -14.57 10.40 0.00
N VAL A 402 -13.32 10.09 -0.36
CA VAL A 402 -12.62 10.82 -1.42
C VAL A 402 -13.31 10.63 -2.78
N LEU A 403 -13.73 9.41 -3.12
CA LEU A 403 -14.36 9.12 -4.41
C LEU A 403 -15.77 9.67 -4.50
N ALA A 404 -16.49 9.85 -3.40
CA ALA A 404 -17.84 10.44 -3.40
C ALA A 404 -17.86 11.94 -3.77
N GLU A 405 -16.72 12.62 -3.60
CA GLU A 405 -16.57 14.05 -3.92
C GLU A 405 -16.05 14.30 -5.34
N VAL A 406 -15.89 13.26 -6.14
CA VAL A 406 -15.24 13.36 -7.44
C VAL A 406 -16.13 12.76 -8.52
N ASP A 407 -16.25 13.46 -9.64
CA ASP A 407 -16.99 12.97 -10.81
C ASP A 407 -16.48 11.61 -11.30
N ALA A 408 -17.37 10.78 -11.82
CA ALA A 408 -17.06 9.46 -12.34
C ALA A 408 -15.91 9.45 -13.37
N ALA A 409 -15.80 10.51 -14.18
CA ALA A 409 -14.74 10.68 -15.17
C ALA A 409 -13.34 10.84 -14.53
N ARG A 410 -13.26 11.36 -13.30
CA ARG A 410 -12.01 11.60 -12.56
C ARG A 410 -11.76 10.59 -11.43
N ALA A 411 -12.70 9.69 -11.19
CA ALA A 411 -12.61 8.70 -10.09
C ALA A 411 -11.33 7.83 -10.17
N GLY A 412 -10.84 7.53 -11.37
CA GLY A 412 -9.58 6.80 -11.57
C GLY A 412 -8.37 7.58 -11.05
N VAL A 413 -8.28 8.88 -11.36
CA VAL A 413 -7.19 9.76 -10.89
C VAL A 413 -7.25 9.90 -9.36
N ALA A 414 -8.44 10.16 -8.81
CA ALA A 414 -8.63 10.29 -7.37
C ALA A 414 -8.26 9.00 -6.62
N SER A 415 -8.65 7.83 -7.13
CA SER A 415 -8.23 6.53 -6.57
C SER A 415 -6.72 6.34 -6.62
N GLY A 416 -6.07 6.73 -7.73
CA GLY A 416 -4.62 6.72 -7.87
C GLY A 416 -3.94 7.64 -6.83
N MET A 417 -4.48 8.84 -6.61
CA MET A 417 -3.97 9.77 -5.60
C MET A 417 -4.09 9.20 -4.18
N VAL A 418 -5.24 8.58 -3.83
CA VAL A 418 -5.39 7.91 -2.52
C VAL A 418 -4.33 6.82 -2.36
N THR A 419 -4.17 5.95 -3.36
CA THR A 419 -3.20 4.86 -3.29
C THR A 419 -1.76 5.37 -3.19
N ALA A 420 -1.42 6.44 -3.94
CA ALA A 420 -0.11 7.09 -3.82
C ALA A 420 0.12 7.65 -2.41
N MET A 421 -0.88 8.34 -1.82
CA MET A 421 -0.79 8.87 -0.46
C MET A 421 -0.61 7.76 0.59
N LEU A 422 -1.29 6.62 0.44
CA LEU A 422 -1.08 5.45 1.29
C LEU A 422 0.39 4.98 1.19
N GLN A 423 0.95 4.83 0.00
CA GLN A 423 2.32 4.35 -0.18
C GLN A 423 3.37 5.36 0.32
N ILE A 424 3.15 6.66 0.06
CA ILE A 424 4.02 7.72 0.61
C ILE A 424 3.97 7.69 2.14
N GLY A 425 2.78 7.57 2.73
CA GLY A 425 2.59 7.42 4.16
C GLY A 425 3.33 6.21 4.74
N ALA A 426 3.28 5.05 4.04
CA ALA A 426 4.03 3.86 4.43
C ALA A 426 5.54 4.10 4.45
N ALA A 427 6.07 4.72 3.39
CA ALA A 427 7.50 5.01 3.28
C ALA A 427 7.99 5.99 4.36
N VAL A 428 7.26 7.11 4.53
CA VAL A 428 7.59 8.13 5.54
C VAL A 428 7.40 7.58 6.95
N GLY A 429 6.36 6.80 7.21
CA GLY A 429 6.13 6.15 8.49
C GLY A 429 7.25 5.19 8.89
N ALA A 430 7.68 4.34 7.96
CA ALA A 430 8.81 3.44 8.19
C ALA A 430 10.12 4.21 8.43
N ALA A 431 10.36 5.30 7.68
CA ALA A 431 11.57 6.10 7.81
C ALA A 431 11.61 6.94 9.10
N THR A 432 10.49 7.57 9.48
CA THR A 432 10.41 8.47 10.65
C THR A 432 10.11 7.71 11.94
N LEU A 433 8.90 7.16 12.06
CA LEU A 433 8.46 6.47 13.27
C LEU A 433 9.22 5.14 13.47
N GLY A 434 9.51 4.40 12.39
CA GLY A 434 10.42 3.26 12.44
C GLY A 434 11.83 3.66 12.83
N GLY A 435 12.31 4.83 12.38
CA GLY A 435 13.57 5.44 12.81
C GLY A 435 13.63 5.69 14.32
N LEU A 436 12.54 6.11 14.96
CA LEU A 436 12.44 6.26 16.41
C LEU A 436 12.61 4.95 17.16
N PHE A 437 12.09 3.86 16.62
CA PHE A 437 12.31 2.52 17.14
C PHE A 437 13.81 2.16 17.14
N PHE A 438 14.47 2.24 15.98
CA PHE A 438 15.89 1.94 15.86
C PHE A 438 16.78 2.92 16.61
N ALA A 439 16.29 4.14 16.90
CA ALA A 439 17.03 5.12 17.68
C ALA A 439 17.31 4.68 19.11
N ARG A 440 16.51 3.79 19.66
CA ARG A 440 16.71 3.20 21.00
C ARG A 440 17.56 1.96 20.98
N LEU A 441 17.72 1.31 19.83
CA LEU A 441 18.55 0.13 19.71
C LEU A 441 20.03 0.54 19.54
N GLY A 442 20.87 0.19 20.50
CA GLY A 442 22.33 0.33 20.42
C GLY A 442 22.98 -0.71 19.52
N ALA A 443 24.31 -0.80 19.56
CA ALA A 443 25.08 -1.80 18.82
C ALA A 443 24.80 -3.24 19.32
N GLN A 444 24.51 -3.40 20.60
CA GLN A 444 24.13 -4.67 21.24
C GLN A 444 22.88 -4.41 22.11
N PRO A 445 21.68 -4.38 21.51
CA PRO A 445 20.47 -4.02 22.24
C PRO A 445 20.06 -5.14 23.22
N GLY A 446 19.78 -4.73 24.46
CA GLY A 446 19.14 -5.59 25.47
C GLY A 446 17.61 -5.63 25.29
N ALA A 447 16.93 -6.50 26.04
CA ALA A 447 15.48 -6.64 26.01
C ALA A 447 14.77 -5.29 26.25
N LEU A 448 15.26 -4.51 27.23
CA LEU A 448 14.70 -3.20 27.57
C LEU A 448 14.78 -2.19 26.41
N ASP A 449 15.84 -2.23 25.60
CA ASP A 449 15.99 -1.33 24.45
C ASP A 449 14.93 -1.61 23.37
N TYR A 450 14.60 -2.87 23.15
CA TYR A 450 13.50 -3.25 22.24
C TYR A 450 12.16 -2.77 22.76
N VAL A 451 11.88 -2.91 24.06
CA VAL A 451 10.64 -2.42 24.70
C VAL A 451 10.56 -0.90 24.56
N GLN A 452 11.62 -0.17 24.93
CA GLN A 452 11.65 1.29 24.87
C GLN A 452 11.53 1.80 23.43
N GLY A 453 12.22 1.14 22.48
CA GLY A 453 12.12 1.43 21.04
C GLY A 453 10.69 1.29 20.54
N PHE A 454 10.06 0.14 20.82
CA PHE A 454 8.68 -0.13 20.43
C PHE A 454 7.70 0.87 21.06
N ARG A 455 7.79 1.10 22.37
CA ARG A 455 6.95 2.08 23.09
C ARG A 455 7.10 3.48 22.51
N THR A 456 8.35 3.94 22.25
CA THR A 456 8.61 5.28 21.69
C THR A 456 7.96 5.44 20.31
N ALA A 457 8.15 4.46 19.41
CA ALA A 457 7.55 4.48 18.09
C ALA A 457 6.02 4.44 18.14
N MET A 458 5.44 3.60 19.03
CA MET A 458 3.98 3.45 19.15
C MET A 458 3.33 4.67 19.80
N TRP A 459 3.96 5.32 20.80
CA TRP A 459 3.43 6.57 21.36
C TRP A 459 3.48 7.70 20.33
N ALA A 460 4.55 7.80 19.52
CA ALA A 460 4.60 8.77 18.44
C ALA A 460 3.52 8.50 17.38
N LEU A 461 3.29 7.24 17.02
CA LEU A 461 2.20 6.84 16.11
C LEU A 461 0.83 7.16 16.73
N THR A 462 0.65 6.96 18.04
CA THR A 462 -0.59 7.31 18.76
C THR A 462 -0.91 8.80 18.61
N VAL A 463 0.10 9.68 18.71
CA VAL A 463 -0.09 11.13 18.49
C VAL A 463 -0.54 11.41 17.06
N VAL A 464 0.07 10.79 16.05
CA VAL A 464 -0.36 10.93 14.65
C VAL A 464 -1.81 10.48 14.47
N LEU A 465 -2.20 9.35 15.08
CA LEU A 465 -3.56 8.81 14.96
C LEU A 465 -4.58 9.65 15.73
N LEU A 466 -4.22 10.29 16.86
CA LEU A 466 -5.07 11.27 17.53
C LEU A 466 -5.37 12.47 16.62
N VAL A 467 -4.37 12.94 15.86
CA VAL A 467 -4.60 13.98 14.84
C VAL A 467 -5.59 13.46 13.78
N CYS A 468 -5.46 12.19 13.35
CA CYS A 468 -6.43 11.59 12.41
C CYS A 468 -7.85 11.54 12.99
N VAL A 469 -8.02 11.22 14.29
CA VAL A 469 -9.33 11.25 14.95
C VAL A 469 -9.93 12.66 14.88
N ALA A 470 -9.15 13.70 15.24
CA ALA A 470 -9.61 15.09 15.20
C ALA A 470 -9.96 15.55 13.78
N LEU A 471 -9.10 15.26 12.80
CA LEU A 471 -9.32 15.61 11.40
C LEU A 471 -10.54 14.87 10.81
N SER A 472 -10.70 13.59 11.11
CA SER A 472 -11.86 12.80 10.62
C SER A 472 -13.18 13.28 11.22
N ALA A 473 -13.18 13.74 12.49
CA ALA A 473 -14.36 14.31 13.12
C ALA A 473 -14.79 15.65 12.46
N ALA A 474 -13.83 16.42 11.94
CA ALA A 474 -14.09 17.67 11.22
C ALA A 474 -14.70 17.46 9.81
N LEU A 475 -14.52 16.30 9.18
CA LEU A 475 -15.01 16.00 7.82
C LEU A 475 -16.55 16.11 7.70
N GLY A 476 -17.29 15.57 8.66
CA GLY A 476 -18.77 15.58 8.60
C GLY A 476 -19.37 16.98 8.59
N PRO A 477 -18.97 17.91 9.48
CA PRO A 477 -19.34 19.32 9.43
C PRO A 477 -18.91 20.03 8.14
N MET A 478 -17.70 19.78 7.65
CA MET A 478 -17.16 20.39 6.42
C MET A 478 -17.98 19.99 5.18
N HIS A 479 -18.28 18.71 5.02
CA HIS A 479 -19.11 18.22 3.94
C HIS A 479 -20.49 18.88 3.93
N ARG A 480 -21.16 18.99 5.10
CA ARG A 480 -22.46 19.67 5.21
C ARG A 480 -22.39 21.14 4.82
N ARG A 481 -21.33 21.86 5.18
CA ARG A 481 -21.13 23.27 4.81
C ARG A 481 -20.88 23.45 3.31
N ALA A 482 -20.09 22.56 2.71
CA ALA A 482 -19.79 22.60 1.28
C ALA A 482 -21.06 22.40 0.40
N HIS A 483 -22.02 21.59 0.87
CA HIS A 483 -23.26 21.31 0.12
C HIS A 483 -24.47 22.18 0.57
N ALA A 484 -24.36 22.94 1.65
CA ALA A 484 -25.38 23.90 2.07
C ALA A 484 -25.22 25.29 1.42
N GLY A 485 -24.07 25.55 0.77
CA GLY A 485 -23.77 26.79 0.04
C GLY A 485 -23.82 26.65 -1.48
N ALA A 486 -24.20 25.46 -2.00
CA ALA A 486 -24.47 25.19 -3.41
C ALA A 486 -25.97 25.01 -3.64
#